data_246ba1d3be39046b3919858b8af4c768
#
_entry.id   246ba1d3be39046b3919858b8af4c768
#
_cell.length_a   1.000
_cell.length_b   1.000
_cell.length_c   1.000
_cell.angle_alpha   90.00
_cell.angle_beta   90.00
_cell.angle_gamma   90.00
#
_symmetry.space_group_name_H-M   'P 1'
#
loop_
_entity.id
_entity.type
_entity.pdbx_description
1 polymer ?
#
loop_
_entity_poly.entity_id
_entity_poly.type
_entity_poly.pdbx_seq_one_letter_code
_entity_poly.pdbx_strand_id
1 'polypeptide(L)'
;MRKLEERLQKHIDLLVERYPALKSIEQSIIDAYLVMEECYENGGKLLIAGNGGSAADSEHIAGELMKRFKTPRPVKKEFADKLIAIDPERGTQLANNLECSLMAIPLVAHEALTTASVSYTHLR
;
A
#
# COMPACT_ATOMS: atom_id res chain seq x y z
N MET A 1 -17.18 8.79 -13.44
CA MET A 1 -16.12 7.80 -13.18
C MET A 1 -14.82 8.54 -12.96
N ARG A 2 -14.14 8.23 -11.87
CA ARG A 2 -12.79 8.73 -11.59
C ARG A 2 -11.84 8.22 -12.67
N LYS A 3 -10.88 9.05 -13.10
CA LYS A 3 -9.90 8.66 -14.13
C LYS A 3 -8.53 8.58 -13.49
N LEU A 4 -7.70 7.64 -13.97
CA LEU A 4 -6.31 7.58 -13.61
C LEU A 4 -5.60 8.88 -14.01
N GLU A 5 -4.76 9.40 -13.11
CA GLU A 5 -3.93 10.56 -13.43
C GLU A 5 -2.93 10.24 -14.56
N GLU A 6 -2.73 11.17 -15.47
CA GLU A 6 -1.84 11.00 -16.63
C GLU A 6 -0.41 10.57 -16.21
N ARG A 7 0.09 11.12 -15.10
CA ARG A 7 1.42 10.74 -14.57
C ARG A 7 1.52 9.25 -14.20
N LEU A 8 0.40 8.59 -13.88
CA LEU A 8 0.33 7.18 -13.50
C LEU A 8 0.13 6.27 -14.70
N GLN A 9 -0.46 6.78 -15.79
CA GLN A 9 -0.70 5.99 -17.00
C GLN A 9 0.60 5.39 -17.55
N LYS A 10 1.70 6.10 -17.52
CA LYS A 10 3.01 5.60 -17.96
C LYS A 10 3.47 4.33 -17.22
N HIS A 11 3.03 4.13 -15.97
CA HIS A 11 3.36 2.91 -15.22
C HIS A 11 2.54 1.73 -15.70
N ILE A 12 1.29 1.98 -16.09
CA ILE A 12 0.43 0.96 -16.69
C ILE A 12 0.96 0.58 -18.08
N ASP A 13 1.32 1.58 -18.89
CA ASP A 13 1.89 1.36 -20.22
C ASP A 13 3.15 0.51 -20.13
N LEU A 14 4.07 0.84 -19.20
CA LEU A 14 5.29 0.08 -18.96
C LEU A 14 5.01 -1.34 -18.45
N LEU A 15 3.99 -1.51 -17.60
CA LEU A 15 3.58 -2.84 -17.12
C LEU A 15 3.12 -3.72 -18.30
N VAL A 16 2.26 -3.18 -19.16
CA VAL A 16 1.74 -3.91 -20.32
C VAL A 16 2.83 -4.15 -21.38
N GLU A 17 3.74 -3.21 -21.56
CA GLU A 17 4.92 -3.39 -22.44
C GLU A 17 5.78 -4.57 -21.97
N ARG A 18 6.07 -4.65 -20.66
CA ARG A 18 6.88 -5.73 -20.07
C ARG A 18 6.14 -7.07 -20.02
N TYR A 19 4.83 -7.02 -19.81
CA TYR A 19 3.97 -8.18 -19.65
C TYR A 19 2.73 -8.10 -20.54
N PRO A 20 2.87 -8.33 -21.87
CA PRO A 20 1.77 -8.16 -22.85
C PRO A 20 0.51 -8.97 -22.52
N ALA A 21 0.65 -10.10 -21.82
CA ALA A 21 -0.48 -10.91 -21.38
C ALA A 21 -1.45 -10.16 -20.45
N LEU A 22 -0.98 -9.13 -19.76
CA LEU A 22 -1.80 -8.30 -18.87
C LEU A 22 -2.67 -7.27 -19.61
N LYS A 23 -2.48 -7.08 -20.92
CA LYS A 23 -3.27 -6.13 -21.72
C LYS A 23 -4.77 -6.36 -21.61
N SER A 24 -5.19 -7.61 -21.57
CA SER A 24 -6.61 -7.98 -21.47
C SER A 24 -7.27 -7.57 -20.15
N ILE A 25 -6.48 -7.35 -19.09
CA ILE A 25 -6.97 -6.96 -17.75
C ILE A 25 -6.49 -5.57 -17.33
N GLU A 26 -5.92 -4.80 -18.25
CA GLU A 26 -5.39 -3.47 -17.96
C GLU A 26 -6.40 -2.56 -17.23
N GLN A 27 -7.64 -2.53 -17.73
CA GLN A 27 -8.69 -1.73 -17.11
C GLN A 27 -9.00 -2.19 -15.68
N SER A 28 -9.01 -3.49 -15.43
CA SER A 28 -9.24 -4.03 -14.09
C SER A 28 -8.12 -3.66 -13.10
N ILE A 29 -6.88 -3.56 -13.57
CA ILE A 29 -5.75 -3.09 -12.77
C ILE A 29 -5.93 -1.61 -12.41
N ILE A 30 -6.34 -0.79 -13.37
CA ILE A 30 -6.64 0.64 -13.15
C ILE A 30 -7.79 0.79 -12.16
N ASP A 31 -8.87 0.04 -12.33
CA ASP A 31 -10.05 0.10 -11.45
C ASP A 31 -9.69 -0.30 -10.02
N ALA A 32 -8.87 -1.35 -9.83
CA ALA A 32 -8.39 -1.75 -8.52
C ALA A 32 -7.55 -0.66 -7.84
N TYR A 33 -6.68 0.02 -8.60
CA TYR A 33 -5.92 1.15 -8.09
C TYR A 33 -6.84 2.29 -7.64
N LEU A 34 -7.82 2.67 -8.46
CA LEU A 34 -8.74 3.77 -8.17
C LEU A 34 -9.61 3.49 -6.93
N VAL A 35 -10.03 2.24 -6.72
CA VAL A 35 -10.74 1.81 -5.51
C VAL A 35 -9.85 1.94 -4.26
N MET A 36 -8.59 1.55 -4.34
CA MET A 36 -7.65 1.69 -3.23
C MET A 36 -7.37 3.18 -2.92
N GLU A 37 -7.19 4.00 -3.94
CA GLU A 37 -6.96 5.43 -3.79
C GLU A 37 -8.15 6.11 -3.11
N GLU A 38 -9.38 5.85 -3.57
CA GLU A 38 -10.61 6.36 -2.96
C GLU A 38 -10.77 5.88 -1.50
N CYS A 39 -10.44 4.62 -1.22
CA CYS A 39 -10.46 4.07 0.12
C CYS A 39 -9.53 4.86 1.06
N TYR A 40 -8.30 5.12 0.66
CA TYR A 40 -7.34 5.86 1.47
C TYR A 40 -7.73 7.34 1.64
N GLU A 41 -8.28 7.99 0.62
CA GLU A 41 -8.78 9.36 0.72
C GLU A 41 -9.93 9.50 1.73
N ASN A 42 -10.72 8.45 1.88
CA ASN A 42 -11.80 8.38 2.87
C ASN A 42 -11.34 7.83 4.24
N GLY A 43 -10.04 7.77 4.51
CA GLY A 43 -9.48 7.28 5.77
C GLY A 43 -9.58 5.78 5.98
N GLY A 44 -9.79 5.03 4.92
CA GLY A 44 -9.83 3.57 4.93
C GLY A 44 -8.46 2.91 5.04
N LYS A 45 -8.45 1.60 4.95
CA LYS A 45 -7.24 0.78 5.05
C LYS A 45 -7.28 -0.39 4.08
N LEU A 46 -6.12 -0.93 3.74
CA LEU A 46 -5.98 -2.15 2.97
C LEU A 46 -5.83 -3.35 3.92
N LEU A 47 -6.62 -4.39 3.71
CA LEU A 47 -6.46 -5.69 4.36
C LEU A 47 -5.92 -6.66 3.31
N ILE A 48 -4.80 -7.32 3.60
CA ILE A 48 -4.11 -8.18 2.64
C ILE A 48 -4.03 -9.59 3.24
N ALA A 49 -4.46 -10.58 2.48
CA ALA A 49 -4.38 -11.98 2.89
C ALA A 49 -3.64 -12.80 1.82
N GLY A 50 -2.98 -13.86 2.26
CA GLY A 50 -2.31 -14.80 1.37
C GLY A 50 -1.83 -16.03 2.13
N ASN A 51 -1.51 -17.11 1.38
CA ASN A 51 -0.97 -18.35 1.92
C ASN A 51 0.40 -18.64 1.30
N GLY A 52 1.28 -19.29 2.04
CA GLY A 52 2.61 -19.64 1.55
C GLY A 52 3.39 -18.38 1.13
N GLY A 53 3.86 -18.33 -0.11
CA GLY A 53 4.57 -17.17 -0.67
C GLY A 53 3.73 -15.90 -0.65
N SER A 54 2.43 -15.99 -0.90
CA SER A 54 1.53 -14.83 -0.86
C SER A 54 1.34 -14.27 0.56
N ALA A 55 1.58 -15.05 1.62
CA ALA A 55 1.61 -14.52 2.98
C ALA A 55 2.80 -13.58 3.16
N ALA A 56 3.99 -13.99 2.72
CA ALA A 56 5.18 -13.15 2.74
C ALA A 56 5.00 -11.89 1.87
N ASP A 57 4.39 -12.02 0.69
CA ASP A 57 4.06 -10.87 -0.17
C ASP A 57 3.11 -9.89 0.53
N SER A 58 2.12 -10.41 1.29
CA SER A 58 1.17 -9.58 2.04
C SER A 58 1.86 -8.74 3.10
N GLU A 59 2.81 -9.31 3.84
CA GLU A 59 3.62 -8.60 4.83
C GLU A 59 4.52 -7.55 4.16
N HIS A 60 5.16 -7.92 3.05
CA HIS A 60 6.03 -7.03 2.30
C HIS A 60 5.27 -5.80 1.77
N ILE A 61 4.12 -6.03 1.12
CA ILE A 61 3.26 -4.95 0.60
C ILE A 61 2.80 -4.03 1.75
N ALA A 62 2.37 -4.61 2.88
CA ALA A 62 1.98 -3.82 4.04
C ALA A 62 3.14 -2.96 4.56
N GLY A 63 4.35 -3.51 4.63
CA GLY A 63 5.56 -2.79 5.02
C GLY A 63 5.85 -1.59 4.11
N GLU A 64 5.72 -1.75 2.80
CA GLU A 64 5.94 -0.68 1.82
C GLU A 64 4.84 0.41 1.86
N LEU A 65 3.62 0.04 2.16
CA LEU A 65 2.52 0.99 2.34
C LEU A 65 2.65 1.76 3.66
N MET A 66 3.09 1.12 4.73
CA MET A 66 3.28 1.75 6.04
C MET A 66 4.54 2.60 6.12
N LYS A 67 5.55 2.31 5.31
CA LYS A 67 6.76 3.10 5.15
C LYS A 67 6.89 3.50 3.67
N ARG A 68 8.02 3.95 3.19
CA ARG A 68 8.23 4.19 1.76
C ARG A 68 8.81 2.95 1.08
N PHE A 69 8.46 2.76 -0.18
CA PHE A 69 9.23 1.94 -1.10
C PHE A 69 10.14 2.83 -1.97
N LYS A 70 9.54 3.62 -2.85
CA LYS A 70 10.27 4.44 -3.82
C LYS A 70 10.20 5.94 -3.51
N THR A 71 9.01 6.43 -3.17
CA THR A 71 8.75 7.86 -3.00
C THR A 71 8.60 8.21 -1.53
N PRO A 72 9.42 9.11 -0.98
CA PRO A 72 9.27 9.59 0.39
C PRO A 72 7.89 10.20 0.63
N ARG A 73 7.33 9.93 1.78
CA ARG A 73 6.08 10.53 2.26
C ARG A 73 6.34 11.26 3.58
N PRO A 74 6.99 12.42 3.55
CA PRO A 74 7.34 13.14 4.77
C PRO A 74 6.10 13.47 5.60
N VAL A 75 6.27 13.56 6.91
CA VAL A 75 5.20 13.98 7.81
C VAL A 75 4.71 15.38 7.47
N LYS A 76 3.42 15.65 7.74
CA LYS A 76 2.85 16.97 7.50
C LYS A 76 3.57 18.04 8.32
N LYS A 77 3.72 19.23 7.73
CA LYS A 77 4.43 20.34 8.36
C LYS A 77 3.91 20.65 9.76
N GLU A 78 2.61 20.67 9.96
CA GLU A 78 1.99 20.91 11.27
C GLU A 78 2.44 19.90 12.35
N PHE A 79 2.60 18.63 11.98
CA PHE A 79 3.11 17.60 12.88
C PHE A 79 4.61 17.79 13.17
N ALA A 80 5.39 18.09 12.13
CA ALA A 80 6.82 18.38 12.27
C ALA A 80 7.04 19.58 13.20
N ASP A 81 6.30 20.67 13.03
CA ASP A 81 6.39 21.87 13.85
C ASP A 81 6.08 21.57 15.33
N LYS A 82 5.10 20.70 15.61
CA LYS A 82 4.79 20.27 16.99
C LYS A 82 5.94 19.47 17.62
N LEU A 83 6.58 18.59 16.87
CA LEU A 83 7.75 17.84 17.34
C LEU A 83 8.92 18.77 17.69
N ILE A 84 9.22 19.71 16.79
CA ILE A 84 10.31 20.69 16.96
C ILE A 84 10.04 21.63 18.13
N ALA A 85 8.78 22.00 18.37
CA ALA A 85 8.40 22.85 19.50
C ALA A 85 8.62 22.16 20.86
N ILE A 86 8.51 20.83 20.93
CA ILE A 86 8.76 20.06 22.17
C ILE A 86 10.27 19.94 22.43
N ASP A 87 11.04 19.59 21.43
CA ASP A 87 12.49 19.44 21.50
C ASP A 87 13.07 19.79 20.12
N PRO A 88 13.77 20.93 20.00
CA PRO A 88 14.27 21.40 18.70
C PRO A 88 15.22 20.41 18.01
N GLU A 89 16.10 19.76 18.77
CA GLU A 89 17.08 18.81 18.20
C GLU A 89 16.43 17.49 17.83
N ARG A 90 15.83 16.80 18.80
CA ARG A 90 15.18 15.51 18.58
C ARG A 90 13.95 15.62 17.69
N GLY A 91 13.18 16.70 17.86
CA GLY A 91 12.01 16.98 17.02
C GLY A 91 12.37 17.14 15.55
N THR A 92 13.48 17.82 15.26
CA THR A 92 14.00 17.93 13.89
C THR A 92 14.45 16.57 13.35
N GLN A 93 15.17 15.76 14.15
CA GLN A 93 15.55 14.42 13.74
C GLN A 93 14.34 13.55 13.45
N LEU A 94 13.32 13.56 14.30
CA LEU A 94 12.10 12.79 14.12
C LEU A 94 11.32 13.28 12.88
N ALA A 95 11.12 14.57 12.72
CA ALA A 95 10.41 15.14 11.58
C ALA A 95 11.06 14.77 10.24
N ASN A 96 12.39 14.67 10.19
CA ASN A 96 13.14 14.29 8.98
C ASN A 96 13.14 12.79 8.70
N ASN A 97 12.88 11.94 9.70
CA ASN A 97 12.97 10.49 9.57
C ASN A 97 11.61 9.77 9.63
N LEU A 98 10.58 10.42 10.16
CA LEU A 98 9.22 9.88 10.16
C LEU A 98 8.53 10.13 8.82
N GLU A 99 7.63 9.21 8.49
CA GLU A 99 6.86 9.29 7.26
C GLU A 99 5.37 9.08 7.52
N CYS A 100 4.54 9.66 6.65
CA CYS A 100 3.12 9.36 6.60
C CYS A 100 2.90 7.95 6.07
N SER A 101 2.14 7.15 6.80
CA SER A 101 1.78 5.79 6.43
C SER A 101 0.45 5.75 5.70
N LEU A 102 0.34 4.80 4.76
CA LEU A 102 -0.94 4.29 4.28
C LEU A 102 -1.28 3.06 5.11
N MET A 103 -2.44 3.06 5.74
CA MET A 103 -2.83 1.96 6.64
C MET A 103 -2.98 0.65 5.89
N ALA A 104 -2.19 -0.36 6.23
CA ALA A 104 -2.28 -1.70 5.69
C ALA A 104 -2.11 -2.73 6.80
N ILE A 105 -2.93 -3.78 6.77
CA ILE A 105 -2.91 -4.86 7.77
C ILE A 105 -2.78 -6.19 7.03
N PRO A 106 -1.65 -6.88 7.17
CA PRO A 106 -1.52 -8.24 6.64
C PRO A 106 -2.29 -9.21 7.56
N LEU A 107 -3.23 -9.94 6.99
CA LEU A 107 -4.06 -10.92 7.71
C LEU A 107 -3.38 -12.30 7.72
N VAL A 108 -2.11 -12.35 8.03
CA VAL A 108 -1.28 -13.57 7.95
C VAL A 108 -0.70 -14.00 9.30
N ALA A 109 -0.98 -13.25 10.38
CA ALA A 109 -0.46 -13.55 11.72
C ALA A 109 -0.95 -14.91 12.28
N HIS A 110 -2.00 -15.48 11.71
CA HIS A 110 -2.56 -16.78 12.05
C HIS A 110 -2.56 -17.69 10.81
N GLU A 111 -1.39 -18.08 10.36
CA GLU A 111 -1.21 -18.91 9.16
C GLU A 111 -2.06 -20.18 9.15
N ALA A 112 -2.19 -20.86 10.29
CA ALA A 112 -3.02 -22.07 10.40
C ALA A 112 -4.49 -21.76 10.11
N LEU A 113 -5.02 -20.64 10.61
CA LEU A 113 -6.41 -20.22 10.35
C LEU A 113 -6.60 -19.83 8.90
N THR A 114 -5.66 -19.06 8.34
CA THR A 114 -5.71 -18.61 6.95
C THR A 114 -5.63 -19.81 6.00
N THR A 115 -4.71 -20.75 6.24
CA THR A 115 -4.55 -21.97 5.48
C THR A 115 -5.81 -22.85 5.57
N ALA A 116 -6.38 -23.04 6.75
CA ALA A 116 -7.62 -23.81 6.94
C ALA A 116 -8.79 -23.16 6.18
N SER A 117 -8.93 -21.84 6.24
CA SER A 117 -10.02 -21.13 5.57
C SER A 117 -9.96 -21.20 4.05
N VAL A 118 -8.76 -21.19 3.47
CA VAL A 118 -8.58 -21.17 2.01
C VAL A 118 -8.37 -22.55 1.43
N SER A 119 -7.54 -23.39 2.07
CA SER A 119 -7.18 -24.70 1.54
C SER A 119 -8.28 -25.76 1.70
N TYR A 120 -9.11 -25.65 2.74
CA TYR A 120 -10.10 -26.65 3.09
C TYR A 120 -11.55 -26.21 2.88
N THR A 121 -11.84 -24.96 2.58
CA THR A 121 -13.20 -24.44 2.44
C THR A 121 -13.66 -24.23 1.00
N HIS A 122 -13.03 -24.81 0.02
CA HIS A 122 -13.42 -24.68 -1.40
C HIS A 122 -13.58 -23.26 -1.93
N LEU A 123 -12.90 -22.28 -1.36
CA LEU A 123 -12.72 -20.96 -1.95
C LEU A 123 -11.73 -21.03 -3.14
N ARG A 124 -11.99 -21.99 -4.02
CA ARG A 124 -11.23 -22.21 -5.26
C ARG A 124 -11.90 -21.49 -6.41
#